data_94c224c60aea774ac3ee70b52c9c88fe
#
_entry.id   94c224c60aea774ac3ee70b52c9c88fe
#
_cell.length_a   1.000
_cell.length_b   1.000
_cell.length_c   1.000
_cell.angle_alpha   90.00
_cell.angle_beta   90.00
_cell.angle_gamma   90.00
#
_symmetry.space_group_name_H-M   'P 1'
#
loop_
_entity.id
_entity.type
_entity.pdbx_description
1 polymer ?
#
loop_
_entity_poly.entity_id
_entity_poly.type
_entity_poly.pdbx_seq_one_letter_code
_entity_poly.pdbx_strand_id
1 'polypeptide(L)'
;MNHARPQRRAVSRAMMLMFAMAGASSPIAAEEMLHWQGAWVRSLPPGAEVTAAYGTLMNHGAEVVSITNISSTLGNEAQMHDVMSEGDQRRMVHLPSVDIAPGESLLFQPGGRHIMLIGVTETAAEGSNIELCAESAAGNRTCTQAKVRRQASEHHDTHSGHDH
;
A
#
# COMPACT_ATOMS: atom_id res chain seq x y z
N MET A 1 -24.40 -93.07 -19.03
CA MET A 1 -24.89 -92.17 -18.03
C MET A 1 -23.67 -91.38 -17.52
N ASN A 2 -23.36 -90.22 -18.15
CA ASN A 2 -22.22 -89.38 -17.78
C ASN A 2 -22.71 -87.95 -17.61
N HIS A 3 -22.71 -87.52 -16.40
CA HIS A 3 -23.05 -86.15 -15.99
C HIS A 3 -21.82 -85.28 -16.12
N ALA A 4 -21.79 -84.40 -17.14
CA ALA A 4 -20.80 -83.37 -17.26
C ALA A 4 -21.19 -82.17 -16.35
N ARG A 5 -20.28 -81.78 -15.42
CA ARG A 5 -20.41 -80.59 -14.64
C ARG A 5 -19.87 -79.36 -15.40
N PRO A 6 -20.54 -78.19 -15.47
CA PRO A 6 -19.99 -76.97 -16.03
C PRO A 6 -19.01 -76.32 -15.08
N GLN A 7 -17.81 -76.02 -15.54
CA GLN A 7 -16.83 -75.22 -14.85
C GLN A 7 -17.27 -73.74 -14.89
N ARG A 8 -17.46 -73.17 -13.70
CA ARG A 8 -17.66 -71.71 -13.53
C ARG A 8 -16.31 -71.02 -13.65
N ARG A 9 -16.10 -70.25 -14.75
CA ARG A 9 -14.97 -69.34 -14.89
C ARG A 9 -15.20 -68.14 -13.98
N ALA A 10 -14.37 -68.00 -12.94
CA ALA A 10 -14.28 -66.77 -12.12
C ALA A 10 -13.65 -65.66 -12.94
N VAL A 11 -14.45 -64.63 -13.25
CA VAL A 11 -13.95 -63.39 -13.89
C VAL A 11 -13.46 -62.51 -12.75
N SER A 12 -12.13 -62.46 -12.58
CA SER A 12 -11.47 -61.57 -11.64
C SER A 12 -11.60 -60.14 -12.17
N ARG A 13 -12.45 -59.33 -11.54
CA ARG A 13 -12.55 -57.90 -11.77
C ARG A 13 -11.39 -57.23 -11.01
N ALA A 14 -10.30 -56.93 -11.71
CA ALA A 14 -9.28 -56.04 -11.25
C ALA A 14 -9.86 -54.60 -11.17
N MET A 15 -10.16 -54.15 -9.96
CA MET A 15 -10.59 -52.78 -9.67
C MET A 15 -9.36 -51.88 -9.60
N MET A 16 -9.10 -51.20 -10.69
CA MET A 16 -8.01 -50.21 -10.83
C MET A 16 -8.42 -48.95 -10.08
N LEU A 17 -7.90 -48.75 -8.84
CA LEU A 17 -8.04 -47.50 -8.10
C LEU A 17 -7.21 -46.44 -8.80
N MET A 18 -7.86 -45.54 -9.59
CA MET A 18 -7.27 -44.28 -9.98
C MET A 18 -7.21 -43.33 -8.79
N PHE A 19 -6.03 -43.17 -8.23
CA PHE A 19 -5.73 -42.15 -7.21
C PHE A 19 -5.67 -40.78 -7.95
N ALA A 20 -6.77 -40.02 -7.90
CA ALA A 20 -6.78 -38.62 -8.37
C ALA A 20 -6.00 -37.81 -7.37
N MET A 21 -4.75 -37.42 -7.73
CA MET A 21 -4.01 -36.39 -7.03
C MET A 21 -4.70 -35.05 -7.31
N ALA A 22 -5.55 -34.61 -6.39
CA ALA A 22 -6.02 -33.24 -6.31
C ALA A 22 -4.83 -32.38 -5.89
N GLY A 23 -4.17 -31.76 -6.86
CA GLY A 23 -3.16 -30.72 -6.61
C GLY A 23 -3.85 -29.55 -5.92
N ALA A 24 -3.64 -29.38 -4.61
CA ALA A 24 -4.00 -28.17 -3.90
C ALA A 24 -3.08 -27.04 -4.40
N SER A 25 -3.56 -26.27 -5.37
CA SER A 25 -2.95 -24.98 -5.71
C SER A 25 -3.17 -24.07 -4.51
N SER A 26 -2.15 -23.88 -3.68
CA SER A 26 -2.14 -22.84 -2.66
C SER A 26 -2.31 -21.51 -3.40
N PRO A 27 -3.24 -20.61 -3.00
CA PRO A 27 -3.25 -19.27 -3.54
C PRO A 27 -1.90 -18.64 -3.13
N ILE A 28 -1.09 -18.32 -4.12
CA ILE A 28 0.06 -17.41 -3.93
C ILE A 28 -0.60 -16.13 -3.44
N ALA A 29 -0.33 -15.75 -2.18
CA ALA A 29 -0.72 -14.46 -1.67
C ALA A 29 -0.23 -13.43 -2.69
N ALA A 30 -1.15 -12.66 -3.27
CA ALA A 30 -0.77 -11.55 -4.13
C ALA A 30 0.10 -10.64 -3.26
N GLU A 31 1.41 -10.63 -3.50
CA GLU A 31 2.31 -9.65 -2.89
C GLU A 31 1.68 -8.29 -3.16
N GLU A 32 1.44 -7.53 -2.12
CA GLU A 32 0.90 -6.19 -2.26
C GLU A 32 1.87 -5.40 -3.13
N MET A 33 1.48 -5.17 -4.39
CA MET A 33 2.31 -4.47 -5.39
C MET A 33 2.66 -3.05 -4.92
N LEU A 34 1.82 -2.46 -4.07
CA LEU A 34 2.03 -1.15 -3.47
C LEU A 34 2.30 -1.29 -1.98
N HIS A 35 3.32 -0.59 -1.49
CA HIS A 35 3.70 -0.60 -0.09
C HIS A 35 4.01 0.80 0.43
N TRP A 36 3.44 1.16 1.59
CA TRP A 36 3.77 2.37 2.31
C TRP A 36 4.99 2.20 3.20
N GLN A 37 5.91 3.16 3.17
CA GLN A 37 7.06 3.22 4.07
C GLN A 37 7.11 4.58 4.78
N GLY A 38 7.29 4.56 6.11
CA GLY A 38 7.54 5.74 6.91
C GLY A 38 6.42 6.77 6.92
N ALA A 39 5.17 6.36 6.71
CA ALA A 39 4.02 7.25 6.67
C ALA A 39 3.80 7.97 8.00
N TRP A 40 3.52 9.27 7.92
CA TRP A 40 3.24 10.10 9.08
C TRP A 40 2.35 11.28 8.73
N VAL A 41 1.64 11.81 9.73
CA VAL A 41 0.77 12.97 9.60
C VAL A 41 1.31 14.08 10.50
N ARG A 42 1.32 15.31 10.00
CA ARG A 42 1.68 16.47 10.81
C ARG A 42 0.61 16.71 11.88
N SER A 43 1.03 16.84 13.14
CA SER A 43 0.11 17.19 14.22
C SER A 43 -0.54 18.55 13.97
N LEU A 44 -1.82 18.65 14.30
CA LEU A 44 -2.64 19.80 14.00
C LEU A 44 -2.86 20.62 15.27
N PRO A 45 -2.64 21.95 15.27
CA PRO A 45 -3.03 22.80 16.39
C PRO A 45 -4.55 22.83 16.53
N PRO A 46 -5.07 23.06 17.73
CA PRO A 46 -6.51 23.17 17.94
C PRO A 46 -7.16 24.23 17.04
N GLY A 47 -8.28 23.87 16.41
CA GLY A 47 -9.05 24.75 15.53
C GLY A 47 -8.54 24.87 14.09
N ALA A 48 -7.46 24.21 13.72
CA ALA A 48 -7.07 24.11 12.31
C ALA A 48 -7.81 22.94 11.64
N GLU A 49 -8.24 23.12 10.41
CA GLU A 49 -9.05 22.15 9.65
C GLU A 49 -8.29 21.46 8.53
N VAL A 50 -7.01 21.80 8.35
CA VAL A 50 -6.16 21.25 7.28
C VAL A 50 -4.81 20.85 7.83
N THR A 51 -4.36 19.65 7.49
CA THR A 51 -3.01 19.16 7.77
C THR A 51 -2.42 18.44 6.59
N ALA A 52 -1.21 17.90 6.72
CA ALA A 52 -0.53 17.18 5.66
C ALA A 52 -0.04 15.82 6.15
N ALA A 53 -0.13 14.83 5.24
CA ALA A 53 0.47 13.52 5.40
C ALA A 53 1.63 13.34 4.43
N TYR A 54 2.59 12.53 4.85
CA TYR A 54 3.87 12.28 4.19
C TYR A 54 4.23 10.80 4.27
N GLY A 55 5.20 10.38 3.48
CA GLY A 55 5.69 9.00 3.43
C GLY A 55 6.14 8.63 2.04
N THR A 56 6.52 7.40 1.86
CA THR A 56 6.94 6.86 0.57
C THR A 56 5.99 5.73 0.17
N LEU A 57 5.43 5.81 -1.04
CA LEU A 57 4.64 4.74 -1.62
C LEU A 57 5.49 4.05 -2.70
N MET A 58 5.73 2.75 -2.54
CA MET A 58 6.62 1.96 -3.39
C MET A 58 5.81 1.02 -4.28
N ASN A 59 6.18 0.92 -5.55
CA ASN A 59 5.64 -0.06 -6.49
C ASN A 59 6.61 -1.24 -6.63
N HIS A 60 6.27 -2.37 -6.02
CA HIS A 60 7.02 -3.63 -6.13
C HIS A 60 6.54 -4.52 -7.29
N GLY A 61 5.49 -4.09 -8.01
CA GLY A 61 4.97 -4.80 -9.16
C GLY A 61 5.83 -4.65 -10.42
N ALA A 62 5.46 -5.39 -11.47
CA ALA A 62 6.13 -5.35 -12.77
C ALA A 62 5.52 -4.33 -13.74
N GLU A 63 4.40 -3.71 -13.37
CA GLU A 63 3.65 -2.77 -14.21
C GLU A 63 3.61 -1.37 -13.59
N VAL A 64 3.39 -0.35 -14.41
CA VAL A 64 3.14 1.02 -13.91
C VAL A 64 1.83 1.04 -13.14
N VAL A 65 1.84 1.66 -11.96
CA VAL A 65 0.66 1.84 -11.13
C VAL A 65 0.30 3.33 -11.07
N SER A 66 -0.89 3.68 -11.55
CA SER A 66 -1.43 5.05 -11.49
C SER A 66 -2.26 5.21 -10.23
N ILE A 67 -1.81 6.04 -9.29
CA ILE A 67 -2.53 6.37 -8.06
C ILE A 67 -3.52 7.49 -8.39
N THR A 68 -4.80 7.22 -8.16
CA THR A 68 -5.89 8.15 -8.49
C THR A 68 -6.68 8.61 -7.27
N ASN A 69 -6.53 7.95 -6.13
CA ASN A 69 -7.21 8.31 -4.91
C ASN A 69 -6.35 8.08 -3.68
N ILE A 70 -6.47 9.00 -2.73
CA ILE A 70 -5.95 8.87 -1.37
C ILE A 70 -7.13 9.04 -0.41
N SER A 71 -7.15 8.26 0.65
CA SER A 71 -8.14 8.40 1.73
C SER A 71 -7.48 8.29 3.09
N SER A 72 -8.12 8.88 4.10
CA SER A 72 -7.64 8.87 5.48
C SER A 72 -8.81 8.80 6.45
N THR A 73 -8.60 8.26 7.63
CA THR A 73 -9.56 8.34 8.74
C THR A 73 -9.56 9.72 9.41
N LEU A 74 -8.61 10.59 9.06
CA LEU A 74 -8.55 11.98 9.53
C LEU A 74 -8.95 12.93 8.41
N GLY A 75 -9.99 13.74 8.66
CA GLY A 75 -10.55 14.68 7.68
C GLY A 75 -11.58 14.03 6.74
N ASN A 76 -12.23 14.89 5.97
CA ASN A 76 -13.30 14.49 5.04
C ASN A 76 -12.78 14.22 3.63
N GLU A 77 -11.61 14.76 3.30
CA GLU A 77 -11.00 14.67 1.98
C GLU A 77 -9.49 14.58 2.08
N ALA A 78 -8.86 13.80 1.19
CA ALA A 78 -7.43 13.73 1.03
C ALA A 78 -7.05 13.99 -0.44
N GLN A 79 -6.12 14.90 -0.67
CA GLN A 79 -5.68 15.31 -2.01
C GLN A 79 -4.16 15.23 -2.15
N MET A 80 -3.69 14.74 -3.29
CA MET A 80 -2.27 14.80 -3.64
C MET A 80 -1.93 16.17 -4.21
N HIS A 81 -0.89 16.81 -3.69
CA HIS A 81 -0.37 18.10 -4.15
C HIS A 81 1.12 18.04 -4.42
N ASP A 82 1.59 18.91 -5.30
CA ASP A 82 3.02 19.18 -5.49
C ASP A 82 3.31 20.68 -5.32
N VAL A 83 4.55 21.01 -4.99
CA VAL A 83 5.02 22.38 -4.89
C VAL A 83 5.92 22.66 -6.08
N MET A 84 5.40 23.41 -7.04
CA MET A 84 6.14 23.84 -8.22
C MET A 84 6.77 25.22 -7.98
N SER A 85 8.02 25.38 -8.42
CA SER A 85 8.73 26.67 -8.39
C SER A 85 8.75 27.28 -9.78
N GLU A 86 8.24 28.50 -9.90
CA GLU A 86 8.32 29.33 -11.12
C GLU A 86 9.09 30.60 -10.77
N GLY A 87 10.40 30.65 -11.07
CA GLY A 87 11.28 31.73 -10.60
C GLY A 87 11.32 31.75 -9.06
N ASP A 88 11.04 32.91 -8.48
CA ASP A 88 11.01 33.11 -7.03
C ASP A 88 9.66 32.75 -6.38
N GLN A 89 8.67 32.32 -7.15
CA GLN A 89 7.36 31.99 -6.65
C GLN A 89 7.21 30.47 -6.48
N ARG A 90 6.61 30.07 -5.36
CA ARG A 90 6.21 28.69 -5.11
C ARG A 90 4.70 28.59 -5.18
N ARG A 91 4.22 27.64 -5.98
CA ARG A 91 2.79 27.38 -6.15
C ARG A 91 2.47 25.92 -5.83
N MET A 92 1.42 25.72 -5.03
CA MET A 92 0.88 24.40 -4.78
C MET A 92 -0.07 24.00 -5.91
N VAL A 93 0.08 22.81 -6.46
CA VAL A 93 -0.70 22.28 -7.57
C VAL A 93 -1.32 20.96 -7.15
N HIS A 94 -2.62 20.83 -7.34
CA HIS A 94 -3.34 19.56 -7.15
C HIS A 94 -2.94 18.55 -8.24
N LEU A 95 -2.65 17.32 -7.84
CA LEU A 95 -2.34 16.19 -8.71
C LEU A 95 -3.52 15.21 -8.69
N PRO A 96 -4.32 15.12 -9.76
CA PRO A 96 -5.46 14.18 -9.81
C PRO A 96 -5.00 12.72 -9.91
N SER A 97 -3.81 12.50 -10.41
CA SER A 97 -3.17 11.17 -10.46
C SER A 97 -1.65 11.30 -10.49
N VAL A 98 -0.96 10.23 -10.04
CA VAL A 98 0.49 10.10 -10.14
C VAL A 98 0.85 8.67 -10.50
N ASP A 99 1.71 8.51 -11.51
CA ASP A 99 2.20 7.21 -11.93
C ASP A 99 3.47 6.83 -11.16
N ILE A 100 3.57 5.55 -10.80
CA ILE A 100 4.74 4.95 -10.16
C ILE A 100 5.19 3.81 -11.07
N ALA A 101 6.37 3.93 -11.68
CA ALA A 101 6.93 2.90 -12.52
C ALA A 101 7.34 1.65 -11.71
N PRO A 102 7.52 0.49 -12.35
CA PRO A 102 7.98 -0.73 -11.70
C PRO A 102 9.28 -0.51 -10.92
N GLY A 103 9.29 -0.91 -9.65
CA GLY A 103 10.44 -0.75 -8.76
C GLY A 103 10.71 0.68 -8.29
N GLU A 104 9.90 1.67 -8.71
CA GLU A 104 10.04 3.05 -8.30
C GLU A 104 9.21 3.40 -7.06
N SER A 105 9.47 4.61 -6.55
CA SER A 105 8.84 5.12 -5.34
C SER A 105 8.32 6.53 -5.55
N LEU A 106 7.13 6.79 -5.01
CA LEU A 106 6.53 8.12 -4.93
C LEU A 106 6.76 8.68 -3.52
N LEU A 107 7.59 9.71 -3.42
CA LEU A 107 7.93 10.36 -2.15
C LEU A 107 7.01 11.55 -1.89
N PHE A 108 6.34 11.54 -0.74
CA PHE A 108 5.62 12.68 -0.15
C PHE A 108 6.44 13.23 1.01
N GLN A 109 6.86 14.51 0.94
CA GLN A 109 7.75 15.15 1.92
C GLN A 109 7.43 16.63 2.12
N PRO A 110 7.77 17.21 3.29
CA PRO A 110 7.63 18.64 3.51
C PRO A 110 8.37 19.46 2.46
N GLY A 111 7.69 20.50 1.94
CA GLY A 111 8.26 21.38 0.92
C GLY A 111 8.25 20.86 -0.51
N GLY A 112 7.81 19.64 -0.73
CA GLY A 112 7.61 19.01 -2.03
C GLY A 112 6.22 18.43 -2.15
N ARG A 113 6.14 17.28 -2.83
CA ARG A 113 4.88 16.53 -2.98
C ARG A 113 4.36 16.11 -1.61
N HIS A 114 3.07 16.26 -1.36
CA HIS A 114 2.43 15.95 -0.07
C HIS A 114 0.95 15.60 -0.25
N ILE A 115 0.37 15.02 0.79
CA ILE A 115 -1.05 14.71 0.84
C ILE A 115 -1.71 15.73 1.77
N MET A 116 -2.62 16.54 1.26
CA MET A 116 -3.45 17.42 2.08
C MET A 116 -4.64 16.64 2.63
N LEU A 117 -4.84 16.73 3.96
CA LEU A 117 -6.01 16.23 4.66
C LEU A 117 -6.87 17.44 5.04
N ILE A 118 -8.09 17.50 4.48
CA ILE A 118 -8.99 18.66 4.52
C ILE A 118 -10.25 18.31 5.30
N GLY A 119 -10.83 19.28 5.99
CA GLY A 119 -12.03 19.10 6.80
C GLY A 119 -11.76 18.25 8.04
N VAL A 120 -10.62 18.46 8.67
CA VAL A 120 -10.26 17.80 9.93
C VAL A 120 -11.06 18.44 11.06
N THR A 121 -11.97 17.67 11.66
CA THR A 121 -12.80 18.09 12.79
C THR A 121 -12.30 17.56 14.14
N GLU A 122 -11.45 16.53 14.09
CA GLU A 122 -10.88 15.89 15.27
C GLU A 122 -9.43 16.33 15.49
N THR A 123 -8.99 16.34 16.73
CA THR A 123 -7.60 16.67 17.04
C THR A 123 -6.67 15.55 16.58
N ALA A 124 -5.78 15.85 15.65
CA ALA A 124 -4.66 14.96 15.31
C ALA A 124 -3.62 15.03 16.45
N ALA A 125 -3.87 14.31 17.53
CA ALA A 125 -3.01 14.32 18.71
C ALA A 125 -1.67 13.65 18.39
N GLU A 126 -0.56 14.26 18.84
CA GLU A 126 0.78 13.70 18.70
C GLU A 126 0.86 12.30 19.31
N GLY A 127 1.43 11.35 18.57
CA GLY A 127 1.56 9.95 18.96
C GLY A 127 0.38 9.05 18.57
N SER A 128 -0.77 9.60 18.14
CA SER A 128 -1.87 8.80 17.60
C SER A 128 -1.52 8.23 16.22
N ASN A 129 -2.28 7.22 15.78
CA ASN A 129 -2.16 6.63 14.46
C ASN A 129 -3.42 6.93 13.65
N ILE A 130 -3.21 7.27 12.39
CA ILE A 130 -4.24 7.59 11.42
C ILE A 130 -4.11 6.59 10.26
N GLU A 131 -5.18 5.94 9.86
CA GLU A 131 -5.15 5.11 8.66
C GLU A 131 -5.04 6.01 7.41
N LEU A 132 -4.07 5.71 6.57
CA LEU A 132 -3.83 6.35 5.29
C LEU A 132 -3.81 5.28 4.21
N CYS A 133 -4.65 5.43 3.18
CA CYS A 133 -4.77 4.49 2.08
C CYS A 133 -4.52 5.16 0.75
N ALA A 134 -3.86 4.44 -0.16
CA ALA A 134 -3.73 4.79 -1.57
C ALA A 134 -4.51 3.78 -2.42
N GLU A 135 -5.16 4.27 -3.47
CA GLU A 135 -5.91 3.44 -4.42
C GLU A 135 -5.48 3.75 -5.84
N SER A 136 -5.24 2.70 -6.61
CA SER A 136 -4.87 2.81 -8.01
C SER A 136 -6.08 2.86 -8.93
N ALA A 137 -5.86 3.31 -10.16
CA ALA A 137 -6.87 3.28 -11.23
C ALA A 137 -7.43 1.86 -11.51
N ALA A 138 -6.66 0.81 -11.20
CA ALA A 138 -7.08 -0.58 -11.31
C ALA A 138 -7.89 -1.07 -10.08
N GLY A 139 -8.12 -0.22 -9.08
CA GLY A 139 -8.85 -0.56 -7.85
C GLY A 139 -8.01 -1.27 -6.78
N ASN A 140 -6.70 -1.42 -6.97
CA ASN A 140 -5.81 -1.96 -5.94
C ASN A 140 -5.64 -0.91 -4.84
N ARG A 141 -5.84 -1.32 -3.58
CA ARG A 141 -5.77 -0.45 -2.41
C ARG A 141 -4.73 -0.95 -1.43
N THR A 142 -3.87 -0.06 -0.95
CA THR A 142 -2.92 -0.32 0.13
C THR A 142 -3.08 0.71 1.24
N CYS A 143 -3.08 0.25 2.49
CA CYS A 143 -3.27 1.10 3.67
C CYS A 143 -2.11 0.95 4.65
N THR A 144 -1.88 1.99 5.45
CA THR A 144 -0.90 1.99 6.51
C THR A 144 -1.37 2.81 7.71
N GLN A 145 -0.75 2.56 8.87
CA GLN A 145 -0.94 3.37 10.07
C GLN A 145 0.11 4.50 10.10
N ALA A 146 -0.31 5.69 9.70
CA ALA A 146 0.53 6.89 9.72
C ALA A 146 0.56 7.50 11.11
N LYS A 147 1.75 7.64 11.70
CA LYS A 147 1.91 8.20 13.05
C LYS A 147 1.81 9.73 13.03
N VAL A 148 1.00 10.30 13.92
CA VAL A 148 0.92 11.75 14.08
C VAL A 148 2.15 12.27 14.84
N ARG A 149 2.86 13.27 14.28
CA ARG A 149 4.04 13.90 14.88
C ARG A 149 4.19 15.36 14.43
N ARG A 150 4.88 16.18 15.21
CA ARG A 150 5.06 17.61 14.89
C ARG A 150 5.96 17.86 13.71
N GLN A 151 6.98 17.01 13.54
CA GLN A 151 7.96 17.13 12.46
C GLN A 151 8.48 15.76 12.05
N ALA A 152 8.92 15.60 10.80
CA ALA A 152 9.72 14.45 10.42
C ALA A 152 10.94 14.42 11.35
N SER A 153 11.26 13.25 11.93
CA SER A 153 12.54 13.09 12.62
C SER A 153 13.63 13.31 11.57
N GLU A 154 14.27 14.48 11.61
CA GLU A 154 15.52 14.67 10.87
C GLU A 154 16.51 13.69 11.48
N HIS A 155 17.00 12.73 10.68
CA HIS A 155 18.22 12.04 11.03
C HIS A 155 19.32 13.09 11.04
N HIS A 156 19.63 13.62 12.22
CA HIS A 156 20.91 14.27 12.44
C HIS A 156 21.99 13.18 12.37
N ASP A 157 22.55 13.03 11.18
CA ASP A 157 23.90 12.49 11.08
C ASP A 157 24.82 13.48 11.76
N THR A 158 25.06 13.24 13.05
CA THR A 158 26.11 13.92 13.82
C THR A 158 27.46 13.52 13.22
N HIS A 159 27.91 14.29 12.26
CA HIS A 159 29.34 14.34 11.94
C HIS A 159 30.06 15.00 13.13
N SER A 160 30.37 14.23 14.15
CA SER A 160 31.38 14.59 15.13
C SER A 160 32.73 14.13 14.58
N GLY A 161 33.44 15.07 13.98
CA GLY A 161 34.79 14.85 13.49
C GLY A 161 35.51 16.20 13.37
N HIS A 162 35.96 16.75 14.48
CA HIS A 162 37.06 17.68 14.50
C HIS A 162 37.91 17.38 15.73
N ASP A 163 38.91 16.55 15.51
CA ASP A 163 40.09 16.52 16.35
C ASP A 163 41.06 17.60 15.87
N HIS A 164 41.46 18.43 16.80
CA HIS A 164 42.71 19.22 16.75
C HIS A 164 43.67 18.68 17.75
#